data_bcbdebbaf199219c58ff6594fbc02aaa
#
_entry.id   bcbdebbaf199219c58ff6594fbc02aaa
#
_cell.length_a   1.000
_cell.length_b   1.000
_cell.length_c   1.000
_cell.angle_alpha   90.00
_cell.angle_beta   90.00
_cell.angle_gamma   90.00
#
_symmetry.space_group_name_H-M   'P 1'
#
loop_
_entity.id
_entity.type
_entity.pdbx_description
1 polymer ?
#
loop_
_entity_poly.entity_id
_entity_poly.type
_entity_poly.pdbx_seq_one_letter_code
_entity_poly.pdbx_strand_id
1 'polypeptide(L)'
;TYMNLGILYGLNLEEVDCSNNNITKIVMDSVGELVKFDCSNNDLMTLDVSQCLKLKELNCSGNQLMELDVGHQTQLTQLDCSNNKLTELNVKQNGGLISLICNDNQLTTLDLSQNHSLSHLNCAKNRLACVDVTGISGTIMADGNRRPIAVRTDGTFNLTTLPGFDVSKATFWNGGIVSGTTLSVNAGADEVSYQYNCGNGVNPTFIFETSLPINEDNFPDDNFRNYIKTYKAGGRDVLTVEEQRKVETIEVEGKNISSLKGIEAFPNLKELNCGNNSIQKLDLRQNPELEKLICNKNQLTQLDLSKNPQIYHLNCSENQLKQLDVSNLKELLTLDCSHNDLEQLDVKNSKILVALNCSANQLTELDADVTHKPNLERVECQNNQLTSLILGQNKLLKKLNCAHNQLPQLN
;
A
#
# COMPACT_ATOMS: atom_id res chain seq x y z
N THR A 1 -3.92 -20.49 -31.73
CA THR A 1 -3.46 -21.49 -32.74
C THR A 1 -3.00 -22.74 -32.00
N TYR A 2 -3.32 -23.91 -32.51
CA TYR A 2 -3.08 -25.22 -31.87
C TYR A 2 -2.06 -26.02 -32.67
N MET A 3 -1.06 -26.58 -32.01
CA MET A 3 -0.08 -27.48 -32.60
C MET A 3 -0.14 -28.85 -31.93
N ASN A 4 -0.23 -29.91 -32.71
CA ASN A 4 -0.25 -31.28 -32.22
C ASN A 4 0.92 -32.09 -32.81
N LEU A 5 1.93 -32.34 -31.98
CA LEU A 5 3.08 -33.19 -32.35
C LEU A 5 2.77 -34.67 -32.21
N GLY A 6 1.72 -35.04 -31.46
CA GLY A 6 1.32 -36.46 -31.26
C GLY A 6 0.70 -37.11 -32.50
N ILE A 7 0.35 -36.34 -33.55
CA ILE A 7 -0.16 -36.92 -34.82
C ILE A 7 0.95 -37.55 -35.66
N LEU A 8 2.21 -37.30 -35.31
CA LEU A 8 3.39 -37.76 -36.06
C LEU A 8 3.85 -39.15 -35.58
N TYR A 9 2.91 -40.09 -35.47
CA TYR A 9 3.22 -41.48 -35.05
C TYR A 9 4.32 -42.10 -35.92
N GLY A 10 5.36 -42.61 -35.27
CA GLY A 10 6.45 -43.33 -35.95
C GLY A 10 7.59 -42.46 -36.44
N LEU A 11 7.59 -41.15 -36.19
CA LEU A 11 8.75 -40.31 -36.42
C LEU A 11 9.59 -40.20 -35.13
N ASN A 12 10.89 -40.43 -35.27
CA ASN A 12 11.86 -40.21 -34.20
C ASN A 12 12.32 -38.74 -34.24
N LEU A 13 11.45 -37.83 -33.84
CA LEU A 13 11.80 -36.41 -33.78
C LEU A 13 12.79 -36.15 -32.64
N GLU A 14 13.98 -35.66 -32.98
CA GLU A 14 15.02 -35.31 -32.01
C GLU A 14 15.04 -33.79 -31.77
N GLU A 15 14.69 -32.99 -32.78
CA GLU A 15 14.64 -31.52 -32.69
C GLU A 15 13.32 -30.97 -33.23
N VAL A 16 12.73 -30.03 -32.51
CA VAL A 16 11.55 -29.25 -32.94
C VAL A 16 11.80 -27.82 -32.64
N ASP A 17 11.68 -26.99 -33.67
CA ASP A 17 11.62 -25.52 -33.56
C ASP A 17 10.28 -25.05 -34.11
N CYS A 18 9.44 -24.49 -33.22
CA CYS A 18 8.17 -23.86 -33.55
C CYS A 18 8.11 -22.43 -32.99
N SER A 19 9.28 -21.85 -32.78
CA SER A 19 9.41 -20.48 -32.27
C SER A 19 8.79 -19.41 -33.15
N ASN A 20 8.56 -18.23 -32.57
CA ASN A 20 8.07 -17.03 -33.28
C ASN A 20 6.77 -17.27 -34.05
N ASN A 21 5.78 -17.85 -33.38
CA ASN A 21 4.44 -18.10 -33.90
C ASN A 21 3.36 -17.54 -32.95
N ASN A 22 2.10 -17.84 -33.21
CA ASN A 22 0.96 -17.47 -32.34
C ASN A 22 0.32 -18.75 -31.76
N ILE A 23 1.15 -19.69 -31.29
CA ILE A 23 0.69 -20.98 -30.76
C ILE A 23 0.21 -20.77 -29.32
N THR A 24 -1.02 -21.17 -29.05
CA THR A 24 -1.64 -21.06 -27.70
C THR A 24 -1.64 -22.39 -26.94
N LYS A 25 -1.44 -23.51 -27.63
CA LYS A 25 -1.38 -24.85 -27.04
C LYS A 25 -0.55 -25.80 -27.91
N ILE A 26 0.32 -26.58 -27.27
CA ILE A 26 1.08 -27.69 -27.89
C ILE A 26 0.68 -28.97 -27.18
N VAL A 27 0.44 -30.02 -27.99
CA VAL A 27 0.25 -31.39 -27.50
C VAL A 27 1.47 -32.24 -27.89
N MET A 28 2.09 -32.84 -26.88
CA MET A 28 3.38 -33.52 -26.95
C MET A 28 3.25 -35.05 -26.82
N ASP A 29 2.17 -35.66 -27.31
CA ASP A 29 2.00 -37.10 -27.24
C ASP A 29 3.03 -37.78 -28.16
N SER A 30 3.72 -38.82 -27.66
CA SER A 30 4.64 -39.66 -28.44
C SER A 30 5.93 -39.01 -28.99
N VAL A 31 6.48 -38.00 -28.26
CA VAL A 31 7.74 -37.32 -28.61
C VAL A 31 8.89 -37.66 -27.66
N GLY A 32 8.95 -38.93 -27.20
CA GLY A 32 9.95 -39.36 -26.21
C GLY A 32 11.41 -39.34 -26.67
N GLU A 33 11.68 -39.21 -27.97
CA GLU A 33 13.03 -39.10 -28.54
C GLU A 33 13.53 -37.65 -28.62
N LEU A 34 12.71 -36.68 -28.27
CA LEU A 34 13.02 -35.24 -28.40
C LEU A 34 14.19 -34.85 -27.48
N VAL A 35 15.24 -34.31 -28.08
CA VAL A 35 16.48 -33.86 -27.43
C VAL A 35 16.51 -32.35 -27.33
N LYS A 36 15.99 -31.62 -28.33
CA LYS A 36 15.94 -30.17 -28.41
C LYS A 36 14.56 -29.69 -28.78
N PHE A 37 14.05 -28.73 -27.99
CA PHE A 37 12.75 -28.12 -28.21
C PHE A 37 12.81 -26.62 -28.06
N ASP A 38 12.47 -25.89 -29.11
CA ASP A 38 12.27 -24.47 -29.12
C ASP A 38 10.82 -24.12 -29.46
N CYS A 39 10.10 -23.59 -28.49
CA CYS A 39 8.74 -23.06 -28.62
C CYS A 39 8.66 -21.60 -28.19
N SER A 40 9.80 -20.89 -28.22
CA SER A 40 9.90 -19.51 -27.77
C SER A 40 9.06 -18.53 -28.58
N ASN A 41 8.73 -17.39 -28.00
CA ASN A 41 7.96 -16.32 -28.62
C ASN A 41 6.64 -16.81 -29.24
N ASN A 42 5.80 -17.37 -28.39
CA ASN A 42 4.44 -17.82 -28.71
C ASN A 42 3.45 -17.27 -27.65
N ASP A 43 2.21 -17.78 -27.64
CA ASP A 43 1.16 -17.38 -26.69
C ASP A 43 0.79 -18.52 -25.74
N LEU A 44 1.76 -19.35 -25.36
CA LEU A 44 1.54 -20.52 -24.52
C LEU A 44 1.23 -20.10 -23.06
N MET A 45 0.11 -20.56 -22.52
CA MET A 45 -0.22 -20.42 -21.10
C MET A 45 0.21 -21.64 -20.27
N THR A 46 0.34 -22.79 -20.91
CA THR A 46 0.80 -24.06 -20.32
C THR A 46 1.70 -24.80 -21.29
N LEU A 47 2.67 -25.55 -20.76
CA LEU A 47 3.55 -26.40 -21.52
C LEU A 47 3.80 -27.70 -20.73
N ASP A 48 3.40 -28.85 -21.29
CA ASP A 48 3.65 -30.14 -20.69
C ASP A 48 4.75 -30.88 -21.50
N VAL A 49 5.92 -31.02 -20.89
CA VAL A 49 7.08 -31.73 -21.46
C VAL A 49 7.33 -33.08 -20.76
N SER A 50 6.41 -33.56 -19.93
CA SER A 50 6.58 -34.77 -19.08
C SER A 50 6.98 -36.01 -19.84
N GLN A 51 6.58 -36.12 -21.14
CA GLN A 51 6.91 -37.23 -22.00
C GLN A 51 8.27 -37.12 -22.72
N CYS A 52 8.93 -35.95 -22.64
CA CYS A 52 10.20 -35.69 -23.33
C CYS A 52 11.39 -36.05 -22.45
N LEU A 53 11.56 -37.35 -22.13
CA LEU A 53 12.55 -37.78 -21.14
C LEU A 53 14.02 -37.66 -21.60
N LYS A 54 14.27 -37.51 -22.91
CA LYS A 54 15.61 -37.32 -23.49
C LYS A 54 15.99 -35.82 -23.70
N LEU A 55 15.12 -34.92 -23.27
CA LEU A 55 15.30 -33.50 -23.54
C LEU A 55 16.56 -32.96 -22.86
N LYS A 56 17.43 -32.33 -23.63
CA LYS A 56 18.69 -31.70 -23.20
C LYS A 56 18.63 -30.18 -23.31
N GLU A 57 17.90 -29.65 -24.29
CA GLU A 57 17.75 -28.24 -24.56
C GLU A 57 16.27 -27.87 -24.65
N LEU A 58 15.80 -26.99 -23.79
CA LEU A 58 14.46 -26.43 -23.81
C LEU A 58 14.53 -24.91 -23.84
N ASN A 59 13.93 -24.33 -24.89
CA ASN A 59 13.66 -22.90 -24.97
C ASN A 59 12.14 -22.68 -25.07
N CYS A 60 11.56 -22.18 -23.99
CA CYS A 60 10.16 -21.78 -23.92
C CYS A 60 10.00 -20.29 -23.56
N SER A 61 11.05 -19.50 -23.82
CA SER A 61 11.07 -18.06 -23.48
C SER A 61 10.02 -17.27 -24.28
N GLY A 62 9.63 -16.10 -23.75
CA GLY A 62 8.69 -15.21 -24.45
C GLY A 62 7.29 -15.80 -24.62
N ASN A 63 6.76 -16.45 -23.59
CA ASN A 63 5.41 -17.00 -23.53
C ASN A 63 4.61 -16.42 -22.34
N GLN A 64 3.51 -17.04 -21.98
CA GLN A 64 2.65 -16.62 -20.86
C GLN A 64 2.54 -17.71 -19.76
N LEU A 65 3.58 -18.55 -19.62
CA LEU A 65 3.59 -19.67 -18.69
C LEU A 65 3.54 -19.17 -17.25
N MET A 66 2.59 -19.69 -16.47
CA MET A 66 2.49 -19.43 -15.02
C MET A 66 3.19 -20.53 -14.20
N GLU A 67 3.35 -21.72 -14.78
CA GLU A 67 4.03 -22.87 -14.21
C GLU A 67 4.85 -23.59 -15.29
N LEU A 68 5.92 -24.24 -14.89
CA LEU A 68 6.74 -25.09 -15.75
C LEU A 68 7.34 -26.23 -14.90
N ASP A 69 6.97 -27.48 -15.21
CA ASP A 69 7.56 -28.66 -14.58
C ASP A 69 8.60 -29.28 -15.52
N VAL A 70 9.86 -29.28 -15.08
CA VAL A 70 10.99 -29.95 -15.76
C VAL A 70 11.60 -31.06 -14.90
N GLY A 71 10.90 -31.49 -13.85
CA GLY A 71 11.39 -32.50 -12.91
C GLY A 71 11.67 -33.87 -13.52
N HIS A 72 11.05 -34.21 -14.66
CA HIS A 72 11.29 -35.46 -15.39
C HIS A 72 12.43 -35.35 -16.41
N GLN A 73 12.88 -34.17 -16.77
CA GLN A 73 13.93 -33.91 -17.78
C GLN A 73 15.33 -33.93 -17.14
N THR A 74 15.70 -35.06 -16.55
CA THR A 74 16.96 -35.20 -15.78
C THR A 74 18.24 -35.06 -16.64
N GLN A 75 18.12 -35.10 -17.96
CA GLN A 75 19.22 -34.89 -18.91
C GLN A 75 19.36 -33.42 -19.37
N LEU A 76 18.51 -32.51 -18.84
CA LEU A 76 18.49 -31.15 -19.28
C LEU A 76 19.81 -30.42 -18.93
N THR A 77 20.43 -29.83 -19.96
CA THR A 77 21.68 -29.09 -19.86
C THR A 77 21.48 -27.59 -20.13
N GLN A 78 20.47 -27.24 -20.91
CA GLN A 78 20.13 -25.86 -21.22
C GLN A 78 18.62 -25.63 -21.03
N LEU A 79 18.26 -24.63 -20.25
CA LEU A 79 16.89 -24.20 -20.04
C LEU A 79 16.82 -22.67 -20.21
N ASP A 80 16.01 -22.24 -21.19
CA ASP A 80 15.57 -20.85 -21.29
C ASP A 80 14.05 -20.79 -21.12
N CYS A 81 13.62 -20.26 -19.97
CA CYS A 81 12.22 -20.01 -19.64
C CYS A 81 11.99 -18.50 -19.33
N SER A 82 12.87 -17.63 -19.84
CA SER A 82 12.80 -16.20 -19.62
C SER A 82 11.54 -15.58 -20.24
N ASN A 83 11.18 -14.37 -19.77
CA ASN A 83 10.01 -13.62 -20.26
C ASN A 83 8.71 -14.45 -20.22
N ASN A 84 8.38 -14.95 -19.03
CA ASN A 84 7.16 -15.66 -18.72
C ASN A 84 6.49 -15.08 -17.45
N LYS A 85 5.55 -15.80 -16.85
CA LYS A 85 4.84 -15.41 -15.61
C LYS A 85 5.08 -16.37 -14.46
N LEU A 86 6.19 -17.12 -14.48
CA LEU A 86 6.51 -18.13 -13.50
C LEU A 86 6.67 -17.52 -12.11
N THR A 87 5.97 -18.06 -11.11
CA THR A 87 6.08 -17.67 -9.70
C THR A 87 7.03 -18.56 -8.92
N GLU A 88 7.26 -19.77 -9.40
CA GLU A 88 8.20 -20.76 -8.89
C GLU A 88 8.86 -21.53 -10.04
N LEU A 89 10.05 -22.06 -9.81
CA LEU A 89 10.78 -22.92 -10.74
C LEU A 89 11.61 -23.91 -9.93
N ASN A 90 11.32 -25.21 -10.12
CA ASN A 90 12.04 -26.27 -9.46
C ASN A 90 12.99 -26.97 -10.44
N VAL A 91 14.29 -26.79 -10.26
CA VAL A 91 15.36 -27.39 -11.08
C VAL A 91 16.23 -28.40 -10.32
N LYS A 92 15.79 -28.85 -9.13
CA LYS A 92 16.58 -29.77 -8.28
C LYS A 92 16.91 -31.10 -8.97
N GLN A 93 16.05 -31.61 -9.86
CA GLN A 93 16.28 -32.86 -10.59
C GLN A 93 17.17 -32.65 -11.83
N ASN A 94 17.49 -31.41 -12.19
CA ASN A 94 18.24 -31.08 -13.38
C ASN A 94 19.71 -30.76 -13.01
N GLY A 95 20.39 -31.64 -12.27
CA GLY A 95 21.76 -31.44 -11.78
C GLY A 95 22.81 -31.25 -12.89
N GLY A 96 22.48 -31.68 -14.14
CA GLY A 96 23.32 -31.49 -15.32
C GLY A 96 23.19 -30.14 -16.01
N LEU A 97 22.36 -29.20 -15.50
CA LEU A 97 22.19 -27.87 -16.10
C LEU A 97 23.52 -27.11 -16.13
N ILE A 98 23.87 -26.67 -17.34
CA ILE A 98 25.04 -25.81 -17.63
C ILE A 98 24.58 -24.36 -17.81
N SER A 99 23.41 -24.17 -18.43
CA SER A 99 22.81 -22.85 -18.66
C SER A 99 21.38 -22.81 -18.15
N LEU A 100 21.06 -21.84 -17.32
CA LEU A 100 19.72 -21.51 -16.84
C LEU A 100 19.44 -20.04 -17.08
N ILE A 101 18.45 -19.75 -17.94
CA ILE A 101 17.96 -18.40 -18.24
C ILE A 101 16.50 -18.35 -17.80
N CYS A 102 16.23 -17.64 -16.70
CA CYS A 102 14.89 -17.52 -16.11
C CYS A 102 14.55 -16.06 -15.74
N ASN A 103 15.24 -15.10 -16.36
CA ASN A 103 14.99 -13.68 -16.13
C ASN A 103 13.59 -13.26 -16.63
N ASP A 104 13.15 -12.06 -16.18
CA ASP A 104 11.85 -11.50 -16.54
C ASP A 104 10.70 -12.47 -16.26
N ASN A 105 10.62 -12.93 -14.99
CA ASN A 105 9.56 -13.76 -14.43
C ASN A 105 9.08 -13.16 -13.09
N GLN A 106 8.38 -13.95 -12.27
CA GLN A 106 7.87 -13.54 -10.97
C GLN A 106 8.38 -14.45 -9.84
N LEU A 107 9.54 -15.08 -10.02
CA LEU A 107 10.12 -16.03 -9.08
C LEU A 107 10.38 -15.35 -7.73
N THR A 108 9.88 -15.94 -6.64
CA THR A 108 10.10 -15.43 -5.28
C THR A 108 11.26 -16.13 -4.56
N THR A 109 11.61 -17.31 -5.02
CA THR A 109 12.75 -18.11 -4.56
C THR A 109 13.35 -18.86 -5.75
N LEU A 110 14.64 -19.19 -5.67
CA LEU A 110 15.33 -20.04 -6.63
C LEU A 110 16.38 -20.86 -5.89
N ASP A 111 16.16 -22.18 -5.80
CA ASP A 111 17.07 -23.11 -5.12
C ASP A 111 17.95 -23.81 -6.16
N LEU A 112 19.24 -23.48 -6.13
CA LEU A 112 20.26 -24.00 -7.05
C LEU A 112 21.21 -24.99 -6.36
N SER A 113 20.87 -25.48 -5.16
CA SER A 113 21.73 -26.33 -4.32
C SER A 113 22.11 -27.67 -4.97
N GLN A 114 21.45 -28.08 -6.05
CA GLN A 114 21.77 -29.31 -6.78
C GLN A 114 22.35 -29.05 -8.19
N ASN A 115 22.53 -27.79 -8.60
CA ASN A 115 22.89 -27.43 -9.97
C ASN A 115 24.38 -27.00 -10.06
N HIS A 116 25.28 -27.84 -9.57
CA HIS A 116 26.72 -27.54 -9.48
C HIS A 116 27.44 -27.43 -10.83
N SER A 117 26.80 -27.87 -11.92
CA SER A 117 27.33 -27.79 -13.30
C SER A 117 27.05 -26.43 -13.95
N LEU A 118 26.24 -25.56 -13.32
CA LEU A 118 25.91 -24.26 -13.87
C LEU A 118 27.16 -23.41 -14.11
N SER A 119 27.27 -22.88 -15.33
CA SER A 119 28.27 -21.90 -15.73
C SER A 119 27.68 -20.64 -16.35
N HIS A 120 26.38 -20.68 -16.62
CA HIS A 120 25.63 -19.52 -17.09
C HIS A 120 24.27 -19.44 -16.38
N LEU A 121 24.07 -18.40 -15.58
CA LEU A 121 22.85 -18.13 -14.84
C LEU A 121 22.35 -16.71 -15.12
N ASN A 122 21.11 -16.60 -15.58
CA ASN A 122 20.41 -15.32 -15.60
C ASN A 122 19.08 -15.45 -14.86
N CYS A 123 19.01 -14.95 -13.63
CA CYS A 123 17.81 -14.85 -12.81
C CYS A 123 17.43 -13.40 -12.48
N ALA A 124 17.88 -12.46 -13.30
CA ALA A 124 17.59 -11.04 -13.18
C ALA A 124 16.09 -10.75 -13.34
N LYS A 125 15.62 -9.59 -12.84
CA LYS A 125 14.26 -9.09 -13.04
C LYS A 125 13.17 -10.11 -12.64
N ASN A 126 13.30 -10.65 -11.45
CA ASN A 126 12.34 -11.49 -10.77
C ASN A 126 11.85 -10.82 -9.47
N ARG A 127 11.28 -11.59 -8.55
CA ARG A 127 10.88 -11.16 -7.21
C ARG A 127 11.72 -11.82 -6.11
N LEU A 128 12.98 -12.15 -6.42
CA LEU A 128 13.90 -12.74 -5.46
C LEU A 128 14.29 -11.70 -4.40
N ALA A 129 14.40 -12.13 -3.15
CA ALA A 129 15.05 -11.33 -2.09
C ALA A 129 16.53 -11.70 -1.97
N CYS A 130 16.90 -12.90 -2.38
CA CYS A 130 18.26 -13.41 -2.38
C CYS A 130 18.35 -14.60 -3.34
N VAL A 131 19.55 -14.99 -3.70
CA VAL A 131 19.88 -16.24 -4.38
C VAL A 131 21.28 -16.70 -3.89
N ASP A 132 21.44 -17.98 -3.67
CA ASP A 132 22.75 -18.55 -3.34
C ASP A 132 23.38 -19.14 -4.60
N VAL A 133 24.53 -18.59 -5.01
CA VAL A 133 25.29 -19.04 -6.18
C VAL A 133 26.64 -19.63 -5.77
N THR A 134 26.81 -19.96 -4.50
CA THR A 134 28.03 -20.62 -3.99
C THR A 134 28.28 -21.92 -4.74
N GLY A 135 29.47 -22.08 -5.30
CA GLY A 135 29.84 -23.26 -6.11
C GLY A 135 29.45 -23.17 -7.59
N ILE A 136 28.73 -22.13 -8.03
CA ILE A 136 28.45 -21.89 -9.45
C ILE A 136 29.60 -21.04 -10.02
N SER A 137 30.19 -21.49 -11.15
CA SER A 137 31.27 -20.77 -11.81
C SER A 137 30.78 -20.13 -13.12
N GLY A 138 31.30 -18.98 -13.49
CA GLY A 138 31.02 -18.35 -14.79
C GLY A 138 30.14 -17.11 -14.71
N THR A 139 29.25 -16.91 -15.71
CA THR A 139 28.47 -15.68 -15.81
C THR A 139 27.19 -15.76 -14.99
N ILE A 140 27.01 -14.83 -14.06
CA ILE A 140 25.83 -14.76 -13.19
C ILE A 140 25.22 -13.36 -13.31
N MET A 141 23.94 -13.29 -13.67
CA MET A 141 23.13 -12.07 -13.73
C MET A 141 21.93 -12.22 -12.79
N ALA A 142 21.86 -11.38 -11.75
CA ALA A 142 20.82 -11.42 -10.74
C ALA A 142 20.26 -10.05 -10.37
N ASP A 143 20.62 -8.99 -11.10
CA ASP A 143 20.17 -7.63 -10.84
C ASP A 143 18.72 -7.39 -11.26
N GLY A 144 18.13 -6.30 -10.74
CA GLY A 144 16.78 -5.88 -11.11
C GLY A 144 15.67 -6.72 -10.48
N ASN A 145 15.98 -7.54 -9.49
CA ASN A 145 14.98 -8.24 -8.71
C ASN A 145 14.20 -7.25 -7.82
N ARG A 146 12.87 -7.24 -7.94
CA ARG A 146 11.97 -6.34 -7.23
C ARG A 146 10.88 -7.16 -6.52
N ARG A 147 10.92 -7.15 -5.19
CA ARG A 147 10.01 -7.92 -4.36
C ARG A 147 9.06 -7.03 -3.58
N PRO A 148 7.74 -7.15 -3.76
CA PRO A 148 6.78 -6.51 -2.89
C PRO A 148 6.92 -7.03 -1.45
N ILE A 149 6.99 -6.10 -0.48
CA ILE A 149 6.97 -6.41 0.96
C ILE A 149 5.82 -5.67 1.64
N ALA A 150 5.18 -6.34 2.58
CA ALA A 150 4.08 -5.82 3.38
C ALA A 150 4.64 -5.08 4.61
N VAL A 151 4.78 -3.77 4.52
CA VAL A 151 5.27 -2.94 5.63
C VAL A 151 4.11 -2.65 6.58
N ARG A 152 4.37 -2.73 7.90
CA ARG A 152 3.37 -2.37 8.93
C ARG A 152 3.16 -0.86 8.97
N THR A 153 2.09 -0.40 9.63
CA THR A 153 1.80 1.05 9.80
C THR A 153 2.87 1.78 10.61
N ASP A 154 3.64 1.05 11.44
CA ASP A 154 4.80 1.60 12.16
C ASP A 154 6.07 1.72 11.29
N GLY A 155 5.96 1.42 9.99
CA GLY A 155 7.07 1.47 9.04
C GLY A 155 8.01 0.27 9.11
N THR A 156 7.67 -0.81 9.83
CA THR A 156 8.56 -1.96 10.02
C THR A 156 8.21 -3.17 9.17
N PHE A 157 9.24 -3.98 8.85
CA PHE A 157 9.12 -5.26 8.18
C PHE A 157 10.08 -6.29 8.80
N ASN A 158 9.60 -7.52 9.04
CA ASN A 158 10.43 -8.59 9.60
C ASN A 158 11.12 -9.39 8.48
N LEU A 159 12.42 -9.25 8.35
CA LEU A 159 13.23 -9.91 7.31
C LEU A 159 13.27 -11.43 7.45
N THR A 160 12.99 -12.00 8.64
CA THR A 160 12.93 -13.47 8.82
C THR A 160 11.77 -14.13 8.10
N THR A 161 10.80 -13.36 7.62
CA THR A 161 9.68 -13.87 6.82
C THR A 161 10.07 -14.17 5.37
N LEU A 162 11.26 -13.75 4.96
CA LEU A 162 11.76 -13.99 3.60
C LEU A 162 12.48 -15.34 3.54
N PRO A 163 12.04 -16.27 2.68
CA PRO A 163 12.66 -17.59 2.58
C PRO A 163 14.12 -17.50 2.18
N GLY A 164 15.00 -18.13 2.97
CA GLY A 164 16.43 -18.22 2.69
C GLY A 164 17.22 -16.92 2.84
N PHE A 165 16.60 -15.84 3.31
CA PHE A 165 17.25 -14.55 3.47
C PHE A 165 18.12 -14.51 4.74
N ASP A 166 19.40 -14.26 4.57
CA ASP A 166 20.36 -14.05 5.66
C ASP A 166 20.72 -12.56 5.74
N VAL A 167 20.26 -11.89 6.80
CA VAL A 167 20.47 -10.46 7.02
C VAL A 167 21.96 -10.10 7.04
N SER A 168 22.82 -11.01 7.51
CA SER A 168 24.28 -10.77 7.59
C SER A 168 24.94 -10.65 6.21
N LYS A 169 24.31 -11.18 5.17
CA LYS A 169 24.77 -11.09 3.78
C LYS A 169 24.27 -9.83 3.05
N ALA A 170 23.35 -9.06 3.67
CA ALA A 170 22.77 -7.86 3.08
C ALA A 170 23.47 -6.59 3.59
N THR A 171 23.90 -5.74 2.66
CA THR A 171 24.66 -4.52 2.94
C THR A 171 24.17 -3.34 2.08
N PHE A 172 24.70 -2.13 2.33
CA PHE A 172 24.39 -0.92 1.55
C PHE A 172 22.89 -0.64 1.42
N TRP A 173 22.19 -0.69 2.56
CA TRP A 173 20.78 -0.39 2.64
C TRP A 173 20.49 1.08 2.29
N ASN A 174 19.56 1.33 1.37
CA ASN A 174 19.07 2.65 1.01
C ASN A 174 17.54 2.64 1.05
N GLY A 175 16.92 3.69 1.61
CA GLY A 175 15.46 3.76 1.81
C GLY A 175 14.98 3.14 3.12
N GLY A 176 15.87 2.58 3.93
CA GLY A 176 15.55 2.01 5.24
C GLY A 176 16.79 1.70 6.09
N ILE A 177 16.55 1.38 7.36
CA ILE A 177 17.58 1.02 8.35
C ILE A 177 17.25 -0.36 8.90
N VAL A 178 18.27 -1.22 9.00
CA VAL A 178 18.13 -2.57 9.56
C VAL A 178 18.75 -2.65 10.95
N SER A 179 17.99 -3.17 11.90
CA SER A 179 18.45 -3.49 13.26
C SER A 179 18.05 -4.92 13.61
N GLY A 180 19.03 -5.78 13.79
CA GLY A 180 18.81 -7.21 13.94
C GLY A 180 18.08 -7.78 12.70
N THR A 181 16.88 -8.30 12.88
CA THR A 181 16.05 -8.86 11.79
C THR A 181 14.92 -7.93 11.34
N THR A 182 14.88 -6.70 11.86
CA THR A 182 13.84 -5.74 11.55
C THR A 182 14.37 -4.67 10.60
N LEU A 183 13.70 -4.52 9.47
CA LEU A 183 13.85 -3.39 8.56
C LEU A 183 12.88 -2.29 8.99
N SER A 184 13.38 -1.09 9.27
CA SER A 184 12.60 0.13 9.43
C SER A 184 12.70 0.93 8.14
N VAL A 185 11.59 1.05 7.43
CA VAL A 185 11.50 1.79 6.16
C VAL A 185 11.47 3.28 6.46
N ASN A 186 12.24 4.08 5.73
CA ASN A 186 12.24 5.53 5.89
C ASN A 186 10.87 6.09 5.51
N ALA A 187 10.42 7.11 6.24
CA ALA A 187 9.13 7.76 5.97
C ALA A 187 9.03 8.18 4.49
N GLY A 188 7.99 7.70 3.82
CA GLY A 188 7.75 8.01 2.42
C GLY A 188 8.65 7.31 1.40
N ALA A 189 9.45 6.33 1.78
CA ALA A 189 10.21 5.54 0.81
C ALA A 189 9.30 4.53 0.11
N ASP A 190 9.25 4.59 -1.22
CA ASP A 190 8.48 3.68 -2.07
C ASP A 190 9.19 2.34 -2.23
N GLU A 191 10.50 2.34 -2.03
CA GLU A 191 11.36 1.17 -2.16
C GLU A 191 12.54 1.23 -1.19
N VAL A 192 13.05 0.05 -0.87
CA VAL A 192 14.30 -0.14 -0.13
C VAL A 192 15.21 -1.00 -0.96
N SER A 193 16.40 -0.50 -1.32
CA SER A 193 17.41 -1.27 -2.04
C SER A 193 18.54 -1.70 -1.11
N TYR A 194 19.17 -2.82 -1.44
CA TYR A 194 20.35 -3.36 -0.74
C TYR A 194 21.19 -4.22 -1.67
N GLN A 195 22.46 -4.37 -1.36
CA GLN A 195 23.33 -5.36 -1.99
C GLN A 195 23.32 -6.65 -1.18
N TYR A 196 23.25 -7.80 -1.83
CA TYR A 196 23.27 -9.11 -1.18
C TYR A 196 24.45 -9.94 -1.66
N ASN A 197 25.24 -10.45 -0.73
CA ASN A 197 26.33 -11.35 -1.03
C ASN A 197 25.76 -12.74 -1.38
N CYS A 198 25.66 -13.02 -2.67
CA CYS A 198 25.15 -14.28 -3.21
C CYS A 198 26.19 -15.43 -3.19
N GLY A 199 27.43 -15.15 -2.80
CA GLY A 199 28.59 -16.06 -2.94
C GLY A 199 29.42 -15.74 -4.18
N ASN A 200 30.61 -16.30 -4.28
CA ASN A 200 31.54 -16.17 -5.41
C ASN A 200 31.88 -14.72 -5.85
N GLY A 201 31.79 -13.76 -4.93
CA GLY A 201 31.98 -12.34 -5.23
C GLY A 201 30.84 -11.65 -5.97
N VAL A 202 29.70 -12.31 -6.12
CA VAL A 202 28.49 -11.78 -6.77
C VAL A 202 27.65 -11.01 -5.74
N ASN A 203 27.51 -9.70 -5.94
CA ASN A 203 26.79 -8.81 -5.02
C ASN A 203 25.77 -7.95 -5.78
N PRO A 204 24.70 -8.52 -6.30
CA PRO A 204 23.68 -7.77 -7.04
C PRO A 204 22.85 -6.86 -6.12
N THR A 205 22.20 -5.89 -6.71
CA THR A 205 21.24 -5.04 -6.02
C THR A 205 19.85 -5.64 -6.11
N PHE A 206 19.23 -5.85 -4.94
CA PHE A 206 17.84 -6.23 -4.79
C PHE A 206 17.00 -5.05 -4.29
N ILE A 207 15.73 -5.05 -4.60
CA ILE A 207 14.81 -3.97 -4.26
C ILE A 207 13.57 -4.56 -3.59
N PHE A 208 13.22 -4.05 -2.42
CA PHE A 208 11.91 -4.23 -1.81
C PHE A 208 10.99 -3.09 -2.23
N GLU A 209 9.85 -3.41 -2.83
CA GLU A 209 8.77 -2.47 -3.10
C GLU A 209 7.83 -2.45 -1.89
N THR A 210 7.70 -1.30 -1.25
CA THR A 210 6.92 -1.18 -0.03
C THR A 210 5.42 -1.10 -0.33
N SER A 211 4.62 -1.79 0.45
CA SER A 211 3.16 -1.75 0.38
C SER A 211 2.55 -1.90 1.76
N LEU A 212 1.34 -1.34 1.95
CA LEU A 212 0.57 -1.44 3.18
C LEU A 212 -0.51 -2.51 3.02
N PRO A 213 -0.52 -3.59 3.79
CA PRO A 213 -1.60 -4.57 3.78
C PRO A 213 -2.92 -3.97 4.30
N ILE A 214 -4.03 -4.29 3.63
CA ILE A 214 -5.38 -3.95 4.07
C ILE A 214 -5.91 -5.14 4.87
N ASN A 215 -5.56 -5.20 6.15
CA ASN A 215 -5.89 -6.28 7.08
C ASN A 215 -6.37 -5.73 8.43
N GLU A 216 -6.71 -6.59 9.37
CA GLU A 216 -7.19 -6.21 10.70
C GLU A 216 -6.14 -5.47 11.56
N ASP A 217 -4.86 -5.75 11.36
CA ASP A 217 -3.79 -5.08 12.10
C ASP A 217 -3.70 -3.59 11.74
N ASN A 218 -3.81 -3.28 10.45
CA ASN A 218 -3.67 -1.94 9.91
C ASN A 218 -5.00 -1.18 9.85
N PHE A 219 -6.11 -1.87 9.57
CA PHE A 219 -7.46 -1.33 9.49
C PHE A 219 -8.42 -2.24 10.28
N PRO A 220 -8.48 -2.11 11.61
CA PRO A 220 -9.24 -3.04 12.47
C PRO A 220 -10.75 -2.98 12.26
N ASP A 221 -11.31 -1.84 11.88
CA ASP A 221 -12.73 -1.70 11.61
C ASP A 221 -13.09 -2.29 10.24
N ASP A 222 -14.00 -3.28 10.21
CA ASP A 222 -14.38 -4.00 9.00
C ASP A 222 -14.99 -3.09 7.92
N ASN A 223 -15.80 -2.13 8.34
CA ASN A 223 -16.48 -1.22 7.42
C ASN A 223 -15.49 -0.23 6.80
N PHE A 224 -14.55 0.28 7.62
CA PHE A 224 -13.48 1.15 7.11
C PHE A 224 -12.52 0.37 6.22
N ARG A 225 -12.10 -0.84 6.64
CA ARG A 225 -11.25 -1.74 5.83
C ARG A 225 -11.87 -2.05 4.48
N ASN A 226 -13.16 -2.40 4.44
CA ASN A 226 -13.89 -2.66 3.19
C ASN A 226 -14.00 -1.41 2.31
N TYR A 227 -14.20 -0.23 2.91
CA TYR A 227 -14.17 1.02 2.16
C TYR A 227 -12.81 1.25 1.50
N ILE A 228 -11.71 1.12 2.25
CA ILE A 228 -10.35 1.29 1.72
C ILE A 228 -10.07 0.27 0.61
N LYS A 229 -10.37 -1.00 0.84
CA LYS A 229 -10.20 -2.05 -0.17
C LYS A 229 -10.95 -1.74 -1.46
N THR A 230 -12.22 -1.36 -1.35
CA THR A 230 -13.10 -1.15 -2.51
C THR A 230 -12.76 0.12 -3.28
N TYR A 231 -12.59 1.24 -2.56
CA TYR A 231 -12.55 2.58 -3.20
C TYR A 231 -11.15 3.17 -3.32
N LYS A 232 -10.16 2.64 -2.60
CA LYS A 232 -8.79 3.17 -2.61
C LYS A 232 -7.77 2.18 -3.19
N ALA A 233 -8.02 0.89 -3.07
CA ALA A 233 -7.13 -0.17 -3.57
C ALA A 233 -7.69 -0.95 -4.78
N GLY A 234 -8.86 -0.57 -5.32
CA GLY A 234 -9.47 -1.25 -6.47
C GLY A 234 -9.77 -2.74 -6.23
N GLY A 235 -10.17 -3.10 -5.01
CA GLY A 235 -10.49 -4.47 -4.60
C GLY A 235 -9.29 -5.32 -4.13
N ARG A 236 -8.07 -4.79 -4.19
CA ARG A 236 -6.85 -5.50 -3.73
C ARG A 236 -6.70 -5.45 -2.20
N ASP A 237 -5.90 -6.36 -1.67
CA ASP A 237 -5.61 -6.45 -0.22
C ASP A 237 -4.35 -5.66 0.19
N VAL A 238 -3.86 -4.79 -0.68
CA VAL A 238 -2.68 -3.95 -0.44
C VAL A 238 -2.85 -2.56 -1.07
N LEU A 239 -2.25 -1.55 -0.43
CA LEU A 239 -2.06 -0.20 -0.95
C LEU A 239 -0.58 0.02 -1.24
N THR A 240 -0.25 0.45 -2.44
CA THR A 240 1.09 0.97 -2.74
C THR A 240 1.28 2.36 -2.11
N VAL A 241 2.51 2.78 -1.91
CA VAL A 241 2.80 4.12 -1.37
C VAL A 241 2.25 5.23 -2.29
N GLU A 242 2.30 5.02 -3.61
CA GLU A 242 1.72 5.96 -4.57
C GLU A 242 0.20 6.10 -4.40
N GLU A 243 -0.51 4.99 -4.17
CA GLU A 243 -1.96 5.02 -3.90
C GLU A 243 -2.28 5.70 -2.57
N GLN A 244 -1.50 5.44 -1.51
CA GLN A 244 -1.65 6.13 -0.22
C GLN A 244 -1.52 7.65 -0.39
N ARG A 245 -0.55 8.13 -1.18
CA ARG A 245 -0.33 9.55 -1.46
C ARG A 245 -1.38 10.19 -2.35
N LYS A 246 -2.07 9.43 -3.20
CA LYS A 246 -3.14 9.93 -4.08
C LYS A 246 -4.47 10.14 -3.37
N VAL A 247 -4.63 9.63 -2.14
CA VAL A 247 -5.87 9.80 -1.39
C VAL A 247 -5.90 11.18 -0.75
N GLU A 248 -6.68 12.09 -1.34
CA GLU A 248 -6.94 13.42 -0.81
C GLU A 248 -8.30 13.51 -0.10
N THR A 249 -9.23 12.56 -0.36
CA THR A 249 -10.58 12.60 0.20
C THR A 249 -11.01 11.22 0.70
N ILE A 250 -11.60 11.18 1.91
CA ILE A 250 -12.26 10.01 2.48
C ILE A 250 -13.68 10.38 2.91
N GLU A 251 -14.68 9.70 2.30
CA GLU A 251 -16.12 9.90 2.51
C GLU A 251 -16.73 8.62 3.09
N VAL A 252 -16.87 8.60 4.41
CA VAL A 252 -17.36 7.43 5.15
C VAL A 252 -18.50 7.77 6.10
N GLU A 253 -19.29 8.79 5.78
CA GLU A 253 -20.48 9.17 6.54
C GLU A 253 -21.49 8.02 6.60
N GLY A 254 -22.02 7.76 7.80
CA GLY A 254 -23.12 6.81 8.01
C GLY A 254 -22.78 5.34 7.70
N LYS A 255 -21.52 4.94 7.78
CA LYS A 255 -21.10 3.58 7.43
C LYS A 255 -20.93 2.64 8.62
N ASN A 256 -21.47 3.00 9.79
CA ASN A 256 -21.36 2.21 11.03
C ASN A 256 -19.92 1.90 11.44
N ILE A 257 -19.04 2.87 11.29
CA ILE A 257 -17.62 2.77 11.62
C ILE A 257 -17.41 3.13 13.09
N SER A 258 -16.62 2.33 13.80
CA SER A 258 -16.24 2.54 15.20
C SER A 258 -14.79 3.03 15.37
N SER A 259 -13.96 2.81 14.37
CA SER A 259 -12.54 3.20 14.38
C SER A 259 -12.05 3.57 12.99
N LEU A 260 -11.31 4.68 12.90
CA LEU A 260 -10.57 5.07 11.71
C LEU A 260 -9.06 4.79 11.84
N LYS A 261 -8.64 3.87 12.72
CA LYS A 261 -7.25 3.42 12.71
C LYS A 261 -6.88 2.94 11.30
N GLY A 262 -5.72 3.36 10.78
CA GLY A 262 -5.30 3.21 9.39
C GLY A 262 -5.43 4.51 8.58
N ILE A 263 -6.13 5.55 9.11
CA ILE A 263 -6.23 6.86 8.47
C ILE A 263 -4.85 7.54 8.33
N GLU A 264 -3.93 7.21 9.21
CA GLU A 264 -2.54 7.67 9.22
C GLU A 264 -1.76 7.25 7.96
N ALA A 265 -2.27 6.28 7.20
CA ALA A 265 -1.70 5.84 5.92
C ALA A 265 -1.87 6.86 4.78
N PHE A 266 -2.64 7.92 4.97
CA PHE A 266 -2.99 8.88 3.92
C PHE A 266 -2.43 10.28 4.22
N PRO A 267 -1.12 10.52 4.01
CA PRO A 267 -0.45 11.76 4.43
C PRO A 267 -0.95 13.02 3.71
N ASN A 268 -1.51 12.88 2.51
CA ASN A 268 -2.01 14.00 1.69
C ASN A 268 -3.54 14.17 1.80
N LEU A 269 -4.16 13.59 2.83
CA LEU A 269 -5.60 13.69 3.06
C LEU A 269 -5.98 15.15 3.36
N LYS A 270 -6.83 15.74 2.52
CA LYS A 270 -7.36 17.10 2.63
C LYS A 270 -8.77 17.16 3.19
N GLU A 271 -9.62 16.20 2.81
CA GLU A 271 -11.02 16.17 3.23
C GLU A 271 -11.36 14.83 3.88
N LEU A 272 -11.89 14.91 5.09
CA LEU A 272 -12.43 13.76 5.81
C LEU A 272 -13.88 14.03 6.21
N ASN A 273 -14.79 13.22 5.71
CA ASN A 273 -16.16 13.15 6.20
C ASN A 273 -16.40 11.77 6.84
N CYS A 274 -16.42 11.75 8.16
CA CYS A 274 -16.72 10.57 8.96
C CYS A 274 -17.93 10.78 9.88
N GLY A 275 -18.84 11.70 9.52
CA GLY A 275 -20.04 11.99 10.27
C GLY A 275 -20.99 10.79 10.40
N ASN A 276 -21.88 10.85 11.39
CA ASN A 276 -22.92 9.83 11.63
C ASN A 276 -22.38 8.39 11.72
N ASN A 277 -21.39 8.21 12.62
CA ASN A 277 -20.75 6.93 12.91
C ASN A 277 -20.73 6.68 14.44
N SER A 278 -19.91 5.74 14.92
CA SER A 278 -19.77 5.41 16.34
C SER A 278 -18.33 5.59 16.85
N ILE A 279 -17.60 6.56 16.24
CA ILE A 279 -16.18 6.77 16.50
C ILE A 279 -16.00 7.40 17.88
N GLN A 280 -15.17 6.75 18.73
CA GLN A 280 -14.86 7.24 20.07
C GLN A 280 -13.52 7.97 20.13
N LYS A 281 -12.60 7.64 19.24
CA LYS A 281 -11.26 8.25 19.16
C LYS A 281 -10.90 8.52 17.70
N LEU A 282 -10.35 9.71 17.43
CA LEU A 282 -9.92 10.13 16.12
C LEU A 282 -8.51 10.71 16.21
N ASP A 283 -7.53 10.05 15.65
CA ASP A 283 -6.14 10.49 15.61
C ASP A 283 -5.80 10.96 14.19
N LEU A 284 -5.57 12.27 14.05
CA LEU A 284 -5.28 12.93 12.77
C LEU A 284 -3.87 13.54 12.71
N ARG A 285 -2.99 13.16 13.65
CA ARG A 285 -1.64 13.74 13.75
C ARG A 285 -0.76 13.48 12.53
N GLN A 286 -1.07 12.42 11.75
CA GLN A 286 -0.35 12.05 10.53
C GLN A 286 -1.04 12.55 9.23
N ASN A 287 -2.08 13.39 9.36
CA ASN A 287 -2.80 13.98 8.24
C ASN A 287 -2.68 15.52 8.27
N PRO A 288 -1.46 16.08 8.18
CA PRO A 288 -1.22 17.52 8.40
C PRO A 288 -1.84 18.42 7.32
N GLU A 289 -2.12 17.87 6.14
CA GLU A 289 -2.70 18.59 5.00
C GLU A 289 -4.24 18.72 5.08
N LEU A 290 -4.85 18.28 6.22
CA LEU A 290 -6.30 18.26 6.35
C LEU A 290 -6.85 19.69 6.39
N GLU A 291 -7.74 19.98 5.43
CA GLU A 291 -8.37 21.28 5.18
C GLU A 291 -9.84 21.28 5.64
N LYS A 292 -10.53 20.15 5.50
CA LYS A 292 -11.95 20.00 5.86
C LYS A 292 -12.18 18.74 6.69
N LEU A 293 -12.77 18.93 7.88
CA LEU A 293 -13.12 17.83 8.78
C LEU A 293 -14.61 17.89 9.14
N ILE A 294 -15.33 16.82 8.79
CA ILE A 294 -16.71 16.57 9.21
C ILE A 294 -16.72 15.28 10.02
N CYS A 295 -16.87 15.41 11.35
CA CYS A 295 -16.90 14.29 12.30
C CYS A 295 -18.11 14.39 13.26
N ASN A 296 -19.17 15.06 12.82
CA ASN A 296 -20.40 15.22 13.60
C ASN A 296 -21.12 13.89 13.84
N LYS A 297 -21.99 13.85 14.85
CA LYS A 297 -22.79 12.64 15.20
C LYS A 297 -21.89 11.41 15.39
N ASN A 298 -20.98 11.51 16.36
CA ASN A 298 -20.09 10.45 16.81
C ASN A 298 -20.08 10.37 18.34
N GLN A 299 -19.11 9.69 18.91
CA GLN A 299 -18.97 9.52 20.37
C GLN A 299 -17.62 10.09 20.87
N LEU A 300 -17.13 11.15 20.19
CA LEU A 300 -15.84 11.74 20.52
C LEU A 300 -15.92 12.48 21.86
N THR A 301 -15.02 12.14 22.78
CA THR A 301 -14.84 12.85 24.06
C THR A 301 -13.66 13.82 24.01
N GLN A 302 -12.78 13.69 23.04
CA GLN A 302 -11.61 14.52 22.79
C GLN A 302 -11.37 14.64 21.28
N LEU A 303 -10.82 15.76 20.83
CA LEU A 303 -10.41 16.00 19.44
C LEU A 303 -9.14 16.85 19.44
N ASP A 304 -8.01 16.25 19.11
CA ASP A 304 -6.71 16.93 18.99
C ASP A 304 -6.46 17.35 17.55
N LEU A 305 -6.44 18.65 17.29
CA LEU A 305 -6.20 19.26 15.99
C LEU A 305 -4.86 20.01 15.93
N SER A 306 -3.97 19.80 16.90
CA SER A 306 -2.70 20.52 17.02
C SER A 306 -1.77 20.33 15.82
N LYS A 307 -1.96 19.29 15.01
CA LYS A 307 -1.19 18.96 13.81
C LYS A 307 -1.92 19.27 12.49
N ASN A 308 -3.11 19.88 12.55
CA ASN A 308 -3.96 20.13 11.38
C ASN A 308 -4.26 21.64 11.17
N PRO A 309 -3.24 22.51 11.06
CA PRO A 309 -3.42 23.96 11.03
C PRO A 309 -4.12 24.48 9.78
N GLN A 310 -4.24 23.65 8.74
CA GLN A 310 -4.86 24.02 7.45
C GLN A 310 -6.40 23.93 7.48
N ILE A 311 -7.00 23.42 8.55
CA ILE A 311 -8.46 23.26 8.62
C ILE A 311 -9.15 24.62 8.53
N TYR A 312 -9.94 24.80 7.45
CA TYR A 312 -10.80 25.95 7.25
C TYR A 312 -12.29 25.62 7.49
N HIS A 313 -12.68 24.36 7.43
CA HIS A 313 -14.04 23.92 7.73
C HIS A 313 -14.03 22.80 8.76
N LEU A 314 -14.60 23.05 9.94
CA LEU A 314 -14.71 22.07 11.02
C LEU A 314 -16.19 21.89 11.43
N ASN A 315 -16.68 20.66 11.31
CA ASN A 315 -17.94 20.25 11.92
C ASN A 315 -17.70 19.05 12.85
N CYS A 316 -17.70 19.32 14.15
CA CYS A 316 -17.60 18.32 15.22
C CYS A 316 -18.86 18.31 16.11
N SER A 317 -20.00 18.75 15.59
CA SER A 317 -21.26 18.82 16.31
C SER A 317 -21.78 17.44 16.72
N GLU A 318 -22.69 17.39 17.69
CA GLU A 318 -23.32 16.15 18.16
C GLU A 318 -22.28 15.09 18.57
N ASN A 319 -21.39 15.47 19.50
CA ASN A 319 -20.39 14.61 20.16
C ASN A 319 -20.46 14.80 21.69
N GLN A 320 -19.41 14.41 22.40
CA GLN A 320 -19.31 14.50 23.87
C GLN A 320 -18.06 15.29 24.30
N LEU A 321 -17.68 16.29 23.50
CA LEU A 321 -16.48 17.09 23.72
C LEU A 321 -16.68 18.02 24.92
N LYS A 322 -15.81 17.96 25.91
CA LYS A 322 -15.76 18.89 27.04
C LYS A 322 -14.85 20.09 26.80
N GLN A 323 -13.90 19.93 25.90
CA GLN A 323 -12.95 20.95 25.50
C GLN A 323 -12.69 20.86 24.01
N LEU A 324 -12.45 21.98 23.35
CA LEU A 324 -12.07 22.07 21.95
C LEU A 324 -11.06 23.20 21.78
N ASP A 325 -9.83 22.86 21.45
CA ASP A 325 -8.79 23.84 21.14
C ASP A 325 -8.72 24.07 19.63
N VAL A 326 -9.07 25.26 19.20
CA VAL A 326 -8.98 25.74 17.81
C VAL A 326 -7.95 26.88 17.64
N SER A 327 -7.08 27.08 18.64
CA SER A 327 -6.14 28.21 18.68
C SER A 327 -5.12 28.22 17.53
N ASN A 328 -4.78 27.04 16.99
CA ASN A 328 -3.88 26.88 15.85
C ASN A 328 -4.59 26.97 14.48
N LEU A 329 -5.93 26.97 14.42
CA LEU A 329 -6.72 26.98 13.18
C LEU A 329 -6.93 28.41 12.68
N LYS A 330 -5.88 29.03 12.16
CA LYS A 330 -5.90 30.44 11.72
C LYS A 330 -6.73 30.65 10.44
N GLU A 331 -6.86 29.61 9.63
CA GLU A 331 -7.61 29.61 8.37
C GLU A 331 -9.08 29.20 8.54
N LEU A 332 -9.57 29.07 9.80
CA LEU A 332 -10.93 28.60 10.07
C LEU A 332 -11.98 29.61 9.59
N LEU A 333 -12.77 29.22 8.60
CA LEU A 333 -13.90 29.93 8.02
C LEU A 333 -15.23 29.55 8.68
N THR A 334 -15.43 28.26 8.96
CA THR A 334 -16.67 27.78 9.55
C THR A 334 -16.39 26.80 10.67
N LEU A 335 -17.06 26.99 11.79
CA LEU A 335 -17.02 26.11 12.94
C LEU A 335 -18.43 25.73 13.37
N ASP A 336 -18.74 24.44 13.35
CA ASP A 336 -19.89 23.88 14.02
C ASP A 336 -19.42 22.89 15.10
N CYS A 337 -19.53 23.32 16.37
CA CYS A 337 -19.25 22.52 17.57
C CYS A 337 -20.50 22.39 18.44
N SER A 338 -21.69 22.58 17.86
CA SER A 338 -22.96 22.49 18.58
C SER A 338 -23.24 21.10 19.16
N HIS A 339 -24.13 21.02 20.16
CA HIS A 339 -24.50 19.76 20.78
C HIS A 339 -23.29 18.97 21.29
N ASN A 340 -22.50 19.60 22.17
CA ASN A 340 -21.40 19.03 22.92
C ASN A 340 -21.51 19.39 24.41
N ASP A 341 -20.47 19.13 25.20
CA ASP A 341 -20.41 19.46 26.62
C ASP A 341 -19.36 20.58 26.90
N LEU A 342 -19.15 21.49 25.93
CA LEU A 342 -18.12 22.52 26.06
C LEU A 342 -18.48 23.54 27.15
N GLU A 343 -17.57 23.70 28.13
CA GLU A 343 -17.67 24.74 29.16
C GLU A 343 -17.04 26.07 28.75
N GLN A 344 -16.08 26.03 27.82
CA GLN A 344 -15.36 27.18 27.29
C GLN A 344 -15.08 26.98 25.80
N LEU A 345 -15.02 28.09 25.04
CA LEU A 345 -14.63 28.11 23.66
C LEU A 345 -13.87 29.39 23.33
N ASP A 346 -12.59 29.28 22.99
CA ASP A 346 -11.77 30.42 22.56
C ASP A 346 -11.58 30.39 21.05
N VAL A 347 -12.16 31.35 20.34
CA VAL A 347 -12.06 31.53 18.89
C VAL A 347 -11.23 32.76 18.49
N LYS A 348 -10.50 33.37 19.43
CA LYS A 348 -9.77 34.67 19.19
C LYS A 348 -8.79 34.58 18.02
N ASN A 349 -8.15 33.44 17.80
CA ASN A 349 -7.18 33.24 16.72
C ASN A 349 -7.82 32.99 15.34
N SER A 350 -9.11 32.62 15.28
CA SER A 350 -9.84 32.38 14.03
C SER A 350 -10.33 33.68 13.39
N LYS A 351 -9.39 34.51 12.90
CA LYS A 351 -9.64 35.90 12.48
C LYS A 351 -10.51 36.03 11.23
N ILE A 352 -10.60 34.99 10.40
CA ILE A 352 -11.37 35.00 9.16
C ILE A 352 -12.69 34.21 9.27
N LEU A 353 -13.11 33.87 10.49
CA LEU A 353 -14.32 33.11 10.75
C LEU A 353 -15.56 33.86 10.21
N VAL A 354 -16.36 33.12 9.41
CA VAL A 354 -17.60 33.61 8.78
C VAL A 354 -18.83 33.09 9.51
N ALA A 355 -18.80 31.83 9.94
CA ALA A 355 -19.93 31.18 10.62
C ALA A 355 -19.47 30.42 11.86
N LEU A 356 -20.13 30.70 12.97
CA LEU A 356 -19.95 29.99 14.23
C LEU A 356 -21.28 29.43 14.71
N ASN A 357 -21.33 28.12 14.93
CA ASN A 357 -22.39 27.46 15.66
C ASN A 357 -21.80 26.73 16.88
N CYS A 358 -22.03 27.26 18.06
CA CYS A 358 -21.67 26.67 19.35
C CYS A 358 -22.92 26.43 20.23
N SER A 359 -24.09 26.30 19.61
CA SER A 359 -25.35 26.08 20.32
C SER A 359 -25.39 24.74 21.09
N ALA A 360 -26.24 24.66 22.07
CA ALA A 360 -26.42 23.46 22.89
C ALA A 360 -25.10 22.95 23.48
N ASN A 361 -24.45 23.79 24.29
CA ASN A 361 -23.25 23.51 25.07
C ASN A 361 -23.45 24.02 26.52
N GLN A 362 -22.37 24.15 27.28
CA GLN A 362 -22.38 24.62 28.66
C GLN A 362 -21.58 25.95 28.81
N LEU A 363 -21.47 26.74 27.74
CA LEU A 363 -20.68 27.96 27.71
C LEU A 363 -21.28 29.02 28.65
N THR A 364 -20.43 29.62 29.48
CA THR A 364 -20.81 30.72 30.39
C THR A 364 -20.49 32.10 29.82
N GLU A 365 -19.54 32.20 28.88
CA GLU A 365 -19.17 33.39 28.15
C GLU A 365 -18.80 33.03 26.67
N LEU A 366 -18.99 34.00 25.79
CA LEU A 366 -18.54 33.92 24.40
C LEU A 366 -18.02 35.28 23.95
N ASP A 367 -16.74 35.32 23.58
CA ASP A 367 -16.11 36.47 22.95
C ASP A 367 -16.00 36.22 21.42
N ALA A 368 -16.95 36.79 20.71
CA ALA A 368 -17.00 36.83 19.25
C ALA A 368 -16.77 38.24 18.69
N ASP A 369 -15.94 39.03 19.36
CA ASP A 369 -15.64 40.41 18.99
C ASP A 369 -15.08 40.53 17.57
N VAL A 370 -15.75 41.31 16.78
CA VAL A 370 -15.45 41.58 15.38
C VAL A 370 -14.23 42.46 15.12
N THR A 371 -13.69 43.14 16.11
CA THR A 371 -12.39 43.80 15.94
C THR A 371 -11.31 42.80 15.55
N HIS A 372 -11.54 41.53 15.88
CA HIS A 372 -10.69 40.39 15.55
C HIS A 372 -11.30 39.45 14.47
N LYS A 373 -12.59 39.60 14.13
CA LYS A 373 -13.34 38.73 13.18
C LYS A 373 -14.21 39.55 12.23
N PRO A 374 -13.61 40.36 11.33
CA PRO A 374 -14.35 41.28 10.49
C PRO A 374 -15.35 40.64 9.51
N ASN A 375 -15.21 39.32 9.27
CA ASN A 375 -16.01 38.58 8.30
C ASN A 375 -17.16 37.76 8.91
N LEU A 376 -17.39 37.86 10.23
CA LEU A 376 -18.37 37.02 10.91
C LEU A 376 -19.81 37.44 10.51
N GLU A 377 -20.50 36.55 9.80
CA GLU A 377 -21.86 36.78 9.29
C GLU A 377 -22.95 36.05 10.08
N ARG A 378 -22.57 34.94 10.74
CA ARG A 378 -23.53 34.07 11.42
C ARG A 378 -22.99 33.59 12.76
N VAL A 379 -23.78 33.80 13.83
CA VAL A 379 -23.50 33.29 15.18
C VAL A 379 -24.75 32.54 15.69
N GLU A 380 -24.61 31.31 16.03
CA GLU A 380 -25.61 30.47 16.72
C GLU A 380 -25.02 29.99 18.04
N CYS A 381 -25.51 30.54 19.15
CA CYS A 381 -25.06 30.25 20.52
C CYS A 381 -26.22 29.99 21.49
N GLN A 382 -27.41 29.65 20.95
CA GLN A 382 -28.57 29.33 21.77
C GLN A 382 -28.38 28.06 22.60
N ASN A 383 -29.18 27.93 23.66
CA ASN A 383 -29.12 26.79 24.59
C ASN A 383 -27.73 26.63 25.23
N ASN A 384 -27.23 27.69 25.86
CA ASN A 384 -26.01 27.72 26.64
C ASN A 384 -26.32 28.32 28.05
N GLN A 385 -25.29 28.66 28.79
CA GLN A 385 -25.38 29.32 30.11
C GLN A 385 -24.75 30.74 30.06
N LEU A 386 -24.75 31.38 28.90
CA LEU A 386 -24.05 32.63 28.68
C LEU A 386 -24.58 33.72 29.58
N THR A 387 -23.72 34.31 30.38
CA THR A 387 -23.93 35.53 31.16
C THR A 387 -23.29 36.75 30.47
N SER A 388 -22.36 36.48 29.51
CA SER A 388 -21.70 37.50 28.70
C SER A 388 -21.59 37.02 27.24
N LEU A 389 -21.97 37.93 26.31
CA LEU A 389 -21.79 37.77 24.86
C LEU A 389 -21.22 39.05 24.29
N ILE A 390 -19.98 39.00 23.80
CA ILE A 390 -19.29 40.13 23.20
C ILE A 390 -19.29 39.95 21.68
N LEU A 391 -19.97 40.85 20.96
CA LEU A 391 -20.08 40.84 19.51
C LEU A 391 -19.32 41.99 18.84
N GLY A 392 -18.95 43.01 19.63
CA GLY A 392 -18.35 44.22 19.10
C GLY A 392 -19.23 44.93 18.06
N GLN A 393 -18.62 45.77 17.20
CA GLN A 393 -19.36 46.48 16.14
C GLN A 393 -19.38 45.71 14.83
N ASN A 394 -20.00 44.53 14.82
CA ASN A 394 -20.03 43.68 13.64
C ASN A 394 -21.07 44.16 12.58
N LYS A 395 -20.57 44.82 11.53
CA LYS A 395 -21.41 45.31 10.43
C LYS A 395 -21.82 44.26 9.43
N LEU A 396 -21.20 43.09 9.43
CA LEU A 396 -21.48 41.99 8.50
C LEU A 396 -22.37 40.92 9.10
N LEU A 397 -22.67 40.98 10.42
CA LEU A 397 -23.50 39.99 11.08
C LEU A 397 -24.93 40.03 10.53
N LYS A 398 -25.35 38.94 9.88
CA LYS A 398 -26.68 38.77 9.27
C LYS A 398 -27.61 37.90 10.12
N LYS A 399 -27.04 36.99 10.90
CA LYS A 399 -27.79 36.06 11.73
C LYS A 399 -27.16 35.93 13.12
N LEU A 400 -27.96 36.24 14.15
CA LEU A 400 -27.62 35.98 15.54
C LEU A 400 -28.76 35.18 16.17
N ASN A 401 -28.44 34.01 16.78
CA ASN A 401 -29.34 33.33 17.67
C ASN A 401 -28.63 33.08 19.00
N CYS A 402 -29.09 33.79 20.04
CA CYS A 402 -28.59 33.66 21.40
C CYS A 402 -29.72 33.30 22.40
N ALA A 403 -30.83 32.73 21.91
CA ALA A 403 -31.97 32.32 22.72
C ALA A 403 -31.59 31.28 23.77
N HIS A 404 -32.35 31.20 24.85
CA HIS A 404 -32.14 30.23 25.94
C HIS A 404 -30.71 30.31 26.54
N ASN A 405 -30.34 31.53 27.01
CA ASN A 405 -29.14 31.87 27.77
C ASN A 405 -29.50 32.67 29.03
N GLN A 406 -28.52 33.17 29.74
CA GLN A 406 -28.69 33.95 30.97
C GLN A 406 -28.19 35.39 30.79
N LEU A 407 -28.28 35.91 29.56
CA LEU A 407 -27.76 37.25 29.22
C LEU A 407 -28.60 38.33 29.89
N PRO A 408 -28.01 39.23 30.70
CA PRO A 408 -28.73 40.35 31.30
C PRO A 408 -28.99 41.47 30.28
N GLN A 409 -28.14 41.57 29.25
CA GLN A 409 -28.23 42.52 28.14
C GLN A 409 -27.38 42.05 26.97
N LEU A 410 -27.67 42.53 25.75
CA LEU A 410 -26.80 42.41 24.60
C LEU A 410 -25.92 43.65 24.44
N ASN A 411 -24.60 43.48 24.39
CA ASN A 411 -23.62 44.53 24.23
C ASN A 411 -22.96 44.45 22.84
#